data_be0b0168190aa893a667e5552f9c0598
#
_entry.id   be0b0168190aa893a667e5552f9c0598
#
_cell.length_a   1.000
_cell.length_b   1.000
_cell.length_c   1.000
_cell.angle_alpha   90.00
_cell.angle_beta   90.00
_cell.angle_gamma   90.00
#
_symmetry.space_group_name_H-M   'P 1'
#
loop_
_entity.id
_entity.type
_entity.pdbx_description
1 polymer ?
#
loop_
_entity_poly.entity_id
_entity_poly.type
_entity_poly.pdbx_seq_one_letter_code
_entity_poly.pdbx_strand_id
1 'polypeptide(L)'
;AASARLDRPVKHWIQASTTAIWSDAGETRCNEDTPVPTGLPQMTGVAVPWERAFDGANTSHGVILRTSIVLDPDSPALRRLVGLTKAGLGGRIGDGRQWFSWIHLTDWLALIRACLGMDPDTAIPSGIVVAASDEPVRNRELMAALRRHLHRPPAPPTPAAVLKLGAIVLRTDAALGLTGRHATSKVLRENGFVFTYPTLDGALSDLVG
;
A
#
# COMPACT_ATOMS: atom_id res chain seq x y z
N ALA A 1 -4.84 25.74 4.44
CA ALA A 1 -3.50 25.14 4.38
C ALA A 1 -2.42 26.22 4.54
N ALA A 2 -1.23 25.86 5.09
CA ALA A 2 -0.10 26.82 5.24
C ALA A 2 0.31 27.39 3.87
N SER A 3 0.26 26.57 2.80
CA SER A 3 0.57 26.97 1.43
C SER A 3 -0.33 28.09 0.87
N ALA A 4 -1.56 28.23 1.36
CA ALA A 4 -2.47 29.29 0.92
C ALA A 4 -1.96 30.70 1.26
N ARG A 5 -0.94 30.79 2.12
CA ARG A 5 -0.29 32.07 2.52
C ARG A 5 0.96 32.39 1.69
N LEU A 6 1.34 31.51 0.75
CA LEU A 6 2.48 31.75 -0.12
C LEU A 6 2.08 32.67 -1.27
N ASP A 7 2.92 33.64 -1.60
CA ASP A 7 2.72 34.56 -2.73
C ASP A 7 2.80 33.86 -4.09
N ARG A 8 3.49 32.72 -4.12
CA ARG A 8 3.63 31.89 -5.34
C ARG A 8 3.24 30.46 -5.04
N PRO A 9 2.59 29.76 -6.00
CA PRO A 9 2.29 28.34 -5.84
C PRO A 9 3.55 27.49 -5.72
N VAL A 10 3.49 26.48 -4.88
CA VAL A 10 4.50 25.41 -4.86
C VAL A 10 4.42 24.65 -6.18
N LYS A 11 5.53 24.46 -6.86
CA LYS A 11 5.56 23.85 -8.19
C LYS A 11 4.95 22.44 -8.17
N HIS A 12 5.38 21.62 -7.24
CA HIS A 12 4.86 20.26 -7.05
C HIS A 12 4.58 20.02 -5.56
N TRP A 13 3.44 19.40 -5.26
CA TRP A 13 3.08 18.98 -3.91
C TRP A 13 2.52 17.57 -3.94
N ILE A 14 3.12 16.67 -3.22
CA ILE A 14 2.61 15.31 -3.02
C ILE A 14 2.10 15.22 -1.58
N GLN A 15 0.80 15.06 -1.44
CA GLN A 15 0.13 14.80 -0.18
C GLN A 15 0.10 13.29 0.05
N ALA A 16 0.77 12.82 1.09
CA ALA A 16 0.70 11.41 1.46
C ALA A 16 -0.71 11.03 1.91
N SER A 17 -1.19 9.89 1.43
CA SER A 17 -2.42 9.24 1.84
C SER A 17 -2.23 7.71 1.83
N THR A 18 -3.29 6.94 1.96
CA THR A 18 -3.22 5.49 2.08
C THR A 18 -4.38 4.79 1.38
N THR A 19 -4.13 3.61 0.82
CA THR A 19 -5.20 2.73 0.32
C THR A 19 -6.10 2.21 1.45
N ALA A 20 -5.66 2.32 2.72
CA ALA A 20 -6.49 2.00 3.88
C ALA A 20 -7.69 2.94 4.05
N ILE A 21 -7.78 4.01 3.26
CA ILE A 21 -8.95 4.91 3.19
C ILE A 21 -10.23 4.16 2.80
N TRP A 22 -10.13 3.06 2.06
CA TRP A 22 -11.26 2.21 1.71
C TRP A 22 -11.65 1.19 2.80
N SER A 23 -10.95 1.17 3.93
CA SER A 23 -11.16 0.22 5.03
C SER A 23 -11.08 -1.24 4.55
N ASP A 24 -12.00 -2.12 4.95
CA ASP A 24 -12.12 -3.46 4.39
C ASP A 24 -13.02 -3.41 3.14
N ALA A 25 -12.41 -3.47 1.98
CA ALA A 25 -13.13 -3.39 0.71
C ALA A 25 -13.62 -4.76 0.19
N GLY A 26 -13.35 -5.85 0.91
CA GLY A 26 -13.72 -7.20 0.48
C GLY A 26 -13.21 -7.54 -0.92
N GLU A 27 -14.11 -7.85 -1.84
CA GLU A 27 -13.77 -8.18 -3.23
C GLU A 27 -13.79 -6.96 -4.18
N THR A 28 -14.11 -5.78 -3.67
CA THR A 28 -14.17 -4.57 -4.49
C THR A 28 -12.79 -4.21 -5.03
N ARG A 29 -12.70 -4.03 -6.33
CA ARG A 29 -11.50 -3.49 -6.98
C ARG A 29 -11.47 -1.98 -6.79
N CYS A 30 -10.53 -1.51 -6.00
CA CYS A 30 -10.36 -0.10 -5.68
C CYS A 30 -9.34 0.54 -6.62
N ASN A 31 -9.70 1.71 -7.12
CA ASN A 31 -8.83 2.59 -7.90
C ASN A 31 -9.18 4.05 -7.58
N GLU A 32 -8.64 4.99 -8.33
CA GLU A 32 -8.85 6.42 -8.13
C GLU A 32 -10.33 6.84 -8.20
N ASP A 33 -11.14 6.16 -9.02
CA ASP A 33 -12.57 6.44 -9.21
C ASP A 33 -13.45 5.80 -8.12
N THR A 34 -12.89 4.91 -7.28
CA THR A 34 -13.66 4.17 -6.28
C THR A 34 -14.07 5.08 -5.13
N PRO A 35 -15.37 5.20 -4.83
CA PRO A 35 -15.84 6.00 -3.71
C PRO A 35 -15.25 5.57 -2.38
N VAL A 36 -14.93 6.54 -1.54
CA VAL A 36 -14.51 6.27 -0.17
C VAL A 36 -15.74 6.02 0.70
N PRO A 37 -15.78 4.92 1.46
CA PRO A 37 -16.92 4.63 2.32
C PRO A 37 -17.05 5.68 3.43
N THR A 38 -18.30 5.98 3.81
CA THR A 38 -18.62 6.95 4.87
C THR A 38 -18.89 6.25 6.20
N GLY A 39 -18.63 6.94 7.30
CA GLY A 39 -19.03 6.50 8.63
C GLY A 39 -18.22 5.35 9.24
N LEU A 40 -17.12 4.94 8.58
CA LEU A 40 -16.25 3.92 9.14
C LEU A 40 -15.21 4.53 10.09
N PRO A 41 -15.04 3.97 11.30
CA PRO A 41 -13.92 4.31 12.17
C PRO A 41 -12.59 3.88 11.54
N GLN A 42 -11.48 4.03 12.23
CA GLN A 42 -10.15 3.62 11.80
C GLN A 42 -9.55 4.56 10.73
N MET A 43 -8.79 3.96 9.77
CA MET A 43 -8.02 4.73 8.79
C MET A 43 -8.87 5.61 7.88
N THR A 44 -10.11 5.22 7.58
CA THR A 44 -11.05 6.07 6.82
C THR A 44 -11.32 7.38 7.57
N GLY A 45 -11.57 7.30 8.88
CA GLY A 45 -11.81 8.47 9.73
C GLY A 45 -10.60 9.39 9.87
N VAL A 46 -9.39 8.90 9.63
CA VAL A 46 -8.14 9.70 9.64
C VAL A 46 -7.78 10.17 8.24
N ALA A 47 -7.81 9.27 7.25
CA ALA A 47 -7.35 9.56 5.90
C ALA A 47 -8.24 10.57 5.18
N VAL A 48 -9.55 10.53 5.37
CA VAL A 48 -10.48 11.48 4.72
C VAL A 48 -10.23 12.92 5.17
N PRO A 49 -10.20 13.25 6.47
CA PRO A 49 -9.81 14.59 6.91
C PRO A 49 -8.40 14.98 6.45
N TRP A 50 -7.50 14.03 6.37
CA TRP A 50 -6.13 14.27 5.93
C TRP A 50 -6.06 14.66 4.45
N GLU A 51 -6.78 13.94 3.57
CA GLU A 51 -6.90 14.34 2.16
C GLU A 51 -7.60 15.70 2.00
N ARG A 52 -8.68 15.95 2.76
CA ARG A 52 -9.37 17.25 2.77
C ARG A 52 -8.48 18.42 3.21
N ALA A 53 -7.49 18.18 4.05
CA ALA A 53 -6.53 19.21 4.46
C ALA A 53 -5.67 19.71 3.27
N PHE A 54 -5.65 18.98 2.16
CA PHE A 54 -5.01 19.36 0.91
C PHE A 54 -5.88 20.32 0.07
N ASP A 55 -7.18 20.37 0.32
CA ASP A 55 -8.10 21.26 -0.40
C ASP A 55 -7.64 22.73 -0.26
N GLY A 56 -7.61 23.44 -1.38
CA GLY A 56 -7.12 24.82 -1.42
C GLY A 56 -5.61 24.96 -1.24
N ALA A 57 -4.83 23.90 -1.40
CA ALA A 57 -3.38 24.00 -1.45
C ALA A 57 -2.92 24.84 -2.64
N ASN A 58 -2.05 25.84 -2.37
CA ASN A 58 -1.49 26.70 -3.41
C ASN A 58 -0.31 25.96 -4.09
N THR A 59 -0.65 25.16 -5.09
CA THR A 59 0.32 24.39 -5.88
C THR A 59 -0.05 24.39 -7.36
N SER A 60 0.94 24.39 -8.23
CA SER A 60 0.73 24.27 -9.68
C SER A 60 0.44 22.84 -10.10
N HIS A 61 1.02 21.87 -9.39
CA HIS A 61 0.84 20.44 -9.61
C HIS A 61 0.69 19.73 -8.26
N GLY A 62 -0.46 19.19 -7.98
CA GLY A 62 -0.79 18.58 -6.69
C GLY A 62 -1.28 17.15 -6.83
N VAL A 63 -0.65 16.22 -6.12
CA VAL A 63 -1.00 14.80 -6.10
C VAL A 63 -1.35 14.37 -4.70
N ILE A 64 -2.48 13.70 -4.51
CA ILE A 64 -2.82 12.93 -3.32
C ILE A 64 -2.43 11.47 -3.59
N LEU A 65 -1.37 11.00 -2.93
CA LEU A 65 -0.81 9.68 -3.18
C LEU A 65 -1.35 8.66 -2.18
N ARG A 66 -2.35 7.86 -2.60
CA ARG A 66 -2.89 6.74 -1.81
C ARG A 66 -1.97 5.54 -1.89
N THR A 67 -1.01 5.48 -0.97
CA THR A 67 0.02 4.44 -0.94
C THR A 67 -0.52 3.14 -0.35
N SER A 68 -0.25 2.03 -1.04
CA SER A 68 -0.42 0.66 -0.56
C SER A 68 0.73 0.25 0.37
N ILE A 69 0.88 -1.04 0.67
CA ILE A 69 1.99 -1.49 1.51
C ILE A 69 3.29 -1.44 0.71
N VAL A 70 4.21 -0.56 1.11
CA VAL A 70 5.53 -0.49 0.50
C VAL A 70 6.38 -1.65 1.02
N LEU A 71 6.84 -2.48 0.09
CA LEU A 71 7.75 -3.57 0.38
C LEU A 71 9.19 -3.07 0.29
N ASP A 72 9.89 -3.20 1.40
CA ASP A 72 11.28 -2.80 1.59
C ASP A 72 11.90 -3.72 2.65
N PRO A 73 13.19 -4.16 2.50
CA PRO A 73 13.84 -5.05 3.46
C PRO A 73 13.83 -4.51 4.89
N ASP A 74 13.92 -3.18 5.04
CA ASP A 74 13.95 -2.50 6.33
C ASP A 74 12.57 -2.09 6.84
N SER A 75 11.52 -2.26 6.02
CA SER A 75 10.16 -1.92 6.45
C SER A 75 9.70 -2.81 7.62
N PRO A 76 9.09 -2.24 8.66
CA PRO A 76 8.58 -3.03 9.79
C PRO A 76 7.59 -4.12 9.37
N ALA A 77 6.82 -3.88 8.30
CA ALA A 77 5.83 -4.82 7.79
C ALA A 77 6.51 -6.08 7.23
N LEU A 78 7.44 -5.92 6.28
CA LEU A 78 8.13 -7.06 5.66
C LEU A 78 9.03 -7.78 6.67
N ARG A 79 9.79 -7.06 7.48
CA ARG A 79 10.65 -7.65 8.53
C ARG A 79 9.87 -8.57 9.47
N ARG A 80 8.66 -8.17 9.88
CA ARG A 80 7.80 -9.00 10.74
C ARG A 80 7.34 -10.26 10.01
N LEU A 81 6.86 -10.15 8.77
CA LEU A 81 6.43 -11.28 7.97
C LEU A 81 7.57 -12.27 7.72
N VAL A 82 8.75 -11.76 7.38
CA VAL A 82 9.98 -12.57 7.20
C VAL A 82 10.37 -13.25 8.51
N GLY A 83 10.39 -12.51 9.63
CA GLY A 83 10.72 -13.06 10.95
C GLY A 83 9.76 -14.17 11.37
N LEU A 84 8.46 -13.97 11.24
CA LEU A 84 7.46 -15.00 11.52
C LEU A 84 7.61 -16.22 10.61
N THR A 85 7.87 -15.99 9.33
CA THR A 85 8.06 -17.09 8.37
C THR A 85 9.31 -17.88 8.68
N LYS A 86 10.44 -17.24 9.04
CA LYS A 86 11.67 -17.89 9.48
C LYS A 86 11.47 -18.70 10.77
N ALA A 87 10.62 -18.24 11.66
CA ALA A 87 10.26 -18.94 12.91
C ALA A 87 9.24 -20.09 12.72
N GLY A 88 8.84 -20.42 11.48
CA GLY A 88 7.85 -21.47 11.22
C GLY A 88 6.39 -21.04 11.39
N LEU A 89 6.13 -19.75 11.63
CA LEU A 89 4.81 -19.18 11.82
C LEU A 89 4.28 -18.48 10.53
N GLY A 90 4.86 -18.78 9.38
CA GLY A 90 4.52 -18.20 8.08
C GLY A 90 3.25 -18.80 7.44
N GLY A 91 2.27 -19.23 8.23
CA GLY A 91 0.97 -19.67 7.73
C GLY A 91 0.07 -18.50 7.28
N ARG A 92 -0.97 -18.83 6.49
CA ARG A 92 -2.01 -17.84 6.15
C ARG A 92 -2.68 -17.31 7.42
N ILE A 93 -3.09 -16.05 7.39
CA ILE A 93 -3.82 -15.41 8.50
C ILE A 93 -5.32 -15.66 8.30
N GLY A 94 -5.99 -16.29 9.26
CA GLY A 94 -7.38 -16.67 9.14
C GLY A 94 -7.63 -17.60 7.95
N ASP A 95 -8.57 -17.25 7.08
CA ASP A 95 -8.85 -17.97 5.83
C ASP A 95 -7.88 -17.60 4.69
N GLY A 96 -7.09 -16.53 4.86
CA GLY A 96 -6.10 -16.06 3.90
C GLY A 96 -6.70 -15.44 2.64
N ARG A 97 -7.99 -15.07 2.65
CA ARG A 97 -8.70 -14.51 1.49
C ARG A 97 -8.56 -13.00 1.36
N GLN A 98 -8.16 -12.31 2.44
CA GLN A 98 -7.99 -10.86 2.42
C GLN A 98 -6.93 -10.48 1.38
N TRP A 99 -7.24 -9.41 0.63
CA TRP A 99 -6.35 -8.87 -0.39
C TRP A 99 -5.17 -8.13 0.24
N PHE A 100 -4.03 -8.27 -0.40
CA PHE A 100 -2.79 -7.58 -0.07
C PHE A 100 -2.33 -6.79 -1.29
N SER A 101 -2.58 -5.47 -1.27
CA SER A 101 -2.04 -4.55 -2.26
C SER A 101 -0.70 -4.04 -1.78
N TRP A 102 0.25 -4.00 -2.66
CA TRP A 102 1.64 -3.72 -2.37
C TRP A 102 2.30 -2.92 -3.50
N ILE A 103 3.43 -2.33 -3.21
CA ILE A 103 4.33 -1.72 -4.18
C ILE A 103 5.77 -1.92 -3.69
N HIS A 104 6.71 -2.19 -4.58
CA HIS A 104 8.13 -2.23 -4.25
C HIS A 104 8.65 -0.81 -3.98
N LEU A 105 9.60 -0.64 -3.03
CA LEU A 105 10.15 0.68 -2.70
C LEU A 105 10.76 1.38 -3.94
N THR A 106 11.47 0.64 -4.79
CA THR A 106 12.04 1.18 -6.04
C THR A 106 10.96 1.81 -6.92
N ASP A 107 9.85 1.11 -7.13
CA ASP A 107 8.73 1.59 -7.94
C ASP A 107 8.00 2.75 -7.27
N TRP A 108 7.87 2.72 -5.94
CA TRP A 108 7.30 3.83 -5.19
C TRP A 108 8.14 5.09 -5.33
N LEU A 109 9.46 4.98 -5.26
CA LEU A 109 10.39 6.11 -5.46
C LEU A 109 10.37 6.61 -6.91
N ALA A 110 10.28 5.71 -7.89
CA ALA A 110 10.11 6.08 -9.30
C ALA A 110 8.82 6.88 -9.50
N LEU A 111 7.71 6.42 -8.91
CA LEU A 111 6.44 7.13 -8.95
C LEU A 111 6.51 8.52 -8.30
N ILE A 112 7.18 8.65 -7.15
CA ILE A 112 7.41 9.98 -6.52
C ILE A 112 8.15 10.90 -7.48
N ARG A 113 9.20 10.41 -8.16
CA ARG A 113 9.95 11.21 -9.15
C ARG A 113 9.07 11.64 -10.33
N ALA A 114 8.24 10.73 -10.84
CA ALA A 114 7.29 11.04 -11.91
C ALA A 114 6.27 12.12 -11.46
N CYS A 115 5.73 12.01 -10.25
CA CYS A 115 4.84 13.02 -9.67
C CYS A 115 5.51 14.39 -9.47
N LEU A 116 6.82 14.42 -9.29
CA LEU A 116 7.61 15.65 -9.19
C LEU A 116 8.06 16.20 -10.55
N GLY A 117 7.69 15.54 -11.65
CA GLY A 117 8.13 15.91 -13.00
C GLY A 117 9.64 15.74 -13.22
N MET A 118 10.25 14.79 -12.49
CA MET A 118 11.67 14.46 -12.59
C MET A 118 11.94 13.28 -13.53
N ASP A 119 10.87 12.66 -14.03
CA ASP A 119 10.92 11.59 -15.02
C ASP A 119 10.44 12.17 -16.36
N PRO A 120 11.30 12.20 -17.41
CA PRO A 120 10.91 12.76 -18.70
C PRO A 120 9.94 11.87 -19.47
N ASP A 121 9.91 10.57 -19.19
CA ASP A 121 9.14 9.58 -19.94
C ASP A 121 7.76 9.34 -19.34
N THR A 122 7.54 9.72 -18.08
CA THR A 122 6.28 9.47 -17.38
C THR A 122 5.75 10.75 -16.74
N ALA A 123 4.63 11.26 -17.25
CA ALA A 123 3.94 12.42 -16.68
C ALA A 123 2.70 11.96 -15.90
N ILE A 124 2.74 12.08 -14.59
CA ILE A 124 1.59 11.77 -13.72
C ILE A 124 0.73 13.04 -13.57
N PRO A 125 -0.58 13.01 -13.86
CA PRO A 125 -1.44 14.17 -13.73
C PRO A 125 -1.67 14.55 -12.26
N SER A 126 -2.10 15.82 -12.03
CA SER A 126 -2.61 16.25 -10.73
C SER A 126 -3.88 15.49 -10.36
N GLY A 127 -4.07 15.26 -9.06
CA GLY A 127 -5.25 14.57 -8.53
C GLY A 127 -4.90 13.40 -7.62
N ILE A 128 -5.82 12.47 -7.48
CA ILE A 128 -5.61 11.25 -6.70
C ILE A 128 -4.85 10.24 -7.55
N VAL A 129 -3.83 9.61 -6.95
CA VAL A 129 -3.05 8.54 -7.55
C VAL A 129 -2.91 7.40 -6.56
N VAL A 130 -3.14 6.17 -7.00
CA VAL A 130 -2.97 4.97 -6.18
C VAL A 130 -1.58 4.41 -6.44
N ALA A 131 -0.73 4.41 -5.42
CA ALA A 131 0.59 3.79 -5.45
C ALA A 131 0.48 2.31 -5.07
N ALA A 132 0.15 1.48 -6.04
CA ALA A 132 0.04 0.03 -5.88
C ALA A 132 0.48 -0.67 -7.17
N SER A 133 1.12 -1.84 -7.03
CA SER A 133 1.40 -2.75 -8.13
C SER A 133 0.10 -3.22 -8.80
N ASP A 134 0.15 -3.57 -10.07
CA ASP A 134 -0.98 -4.14 -10.81
C ASP A 134 -1.31 -5.59 -10.43
N GLU A 135 -0.51 -6.20 -9.57
CA GLU A 135 -0.70 -7.58 -9.06
C GLU A 135 -0.99 -7.60 -7.55
N PRO A 136 -2.17 -7.16 -7.07
CA PRO A 136 -2.59 -7.45 -5.70
C PRO A 136 -2.77 -8.96 -5.52
N VAL A 137 -2.34 -9.49 -4.39
CA VAL A 137 -2.41 -10.93 -4.11
C VAL A 137 -3.26 -11.21 -2.87
N ARG A 138 -3.67 -12.46 -2.68
CA ARG A 138 -4.29 -12.87 -1.41
C ARG A 138 -3.23 -13.09 -0.34
N ASN A 139 -3.61 -12.91 0.92
CA ASN A 139 -2.69 -13.19 2.04
C ASN A 139 -2.11 -14.62 1.98
N ARG A 140 -2.92 -15.62 1.60
CA ARG A 140 -2.44 -17.00 1.43
C ARG A 140 -1.34 -17.12 0.37
N GLU A 141 -1.42 -16.33 -0.70
CA GLU A 141 -0.45 -16.31 -1.80
C GLU A 141 0.83 -15.62 -1.38
N LEU A 142 0.72 -14.46 -0.71
CA LEU A 142 1.84 -13.76 -0.09
C LEU A 142 2.62 -14.68 0.85
N MET A 143 1.91 -15.34 1.78
CA MET A 143 2.57 -16.21 2.76
C MET A 143 3.18 -17.46 2.12
N ALA A 144 2.57 -17.99 1.06
CA ALA A 144 3.14 -19.08 0.28
C ALA A 144 4.40 -18.63 -0.48
N ALA A 145 4.39 -17.47 -1.11
CA ALA A 145 5.54 -16.89 -1.79
C ALA A 145 6.70 -16.63 -0.82
N LEU A 146 6.43 -16.01 0.33
CA LEU A 146 7.45 -15.79 1.37
C LEU A 146 8.10 -17.10 1.84
N ARG A 147 7.31 -18.15 2.04
CA ARG A 147 7.88 -19.47 2.42
C ARG A 147 8.77 -20.05 1.32
N ARG A 148 8.38 -19.92 0.04
CA ARG A 148 9.21 -20.38 -1.09
C ARG A 148 10.56 -19.67 -1.10
N HIS A 149 10.57 -18.33 -1.09
CA HIS A 149 11.81 -17.54 -1.13
C HIS A 149 12.69 -17.75 0.11
N LEU A 150 12.09 -17.99 1.27
CA LEU A 150 12.82 -18.26 2.52
C LEU A 150 13.13 -19.75 2.75
N HIS A 151 12.84 -20.61 1.78
CA HIS A 151 13.04 -22.07 1.86
C HIS A 151 12.44 -22.70 3.13
N ARG A 152 11.18 -22.30 3.46
CA ARG A 152 10.46 -22.79 4.63
C ARG A 152 9.31 -23.73 4.25
N PRO A 153 9.09 -24.81 5.03
CA PRO A 153 8.00 -25.73 4.76
C PRO A 153 6.63 -25.06 4.93
N PRO A 154 5.56 -25.71 4.45
CA PRO A 154 4.20 -25.29 4.76
C PRO A 154 3.99 -25.13 6.28
N ALA A 155 3.32 -24.05 6.67
CA ALA A 155 3.02 -23.75 8.05
C ALA A 155 1.49 -23.76 8.30
N PRO A 156 1.03 -24.15 9.50
CA PRO A 156 -0.39 -24.14 9.81
C PRO A 156 -0.96 -22.70 9.75
N PRO A 157 -2.25 -22.56 9.48
CA PRO A 157 -2.90 -21.24 9.51
C PRO A 157 -2.74 -20.58 10.89
N THR A 158 -2.49 -19.29 10.91
CA THR A 158 -2.52 -18.49 12.15
C THR A 158 -3.97 -18.10 12.43
N PRO A 159 -4.61 -18.59 13.50
CA PRO A 159 -5.96 -18.20 13.84
C PRO A 159 -6.07 -16.70 14.09
N ALA A 160 -7.19 -16.09 13.69
CA ALA A 160 -7.43 -14.65 13.90
C ALA A 160 -7.34 -14.24 15.39
N ALA A 161 -7.74 -15.14 16.31
CA ALA A 161 -7.62 -14.91 17.75
C ALA A 161 -6.16 -14.75 18.20
N VAL A 162 -5.26 -15.58 17.66
CA VAL A 162 -3.82 -15.49 17.96
C VAL A 162 -3.23 -14.20 17.41
N LEU A 163 -3.65 -13.79 16.20
CA LEU A 163 -3.22 -12.52 15.61
C LEU A 163 -3.69 -11.34 16.47
N LYS A 164 -4.95 -11.33 16.93
CA LYS A 164 -5.51 -10.28 17.79
C LYS A 164 -4.72 -10.17 19.10
N LEU A 165 -4.42 -11.29 19.74
CA LEU A 165 -3.61 -11.30 20.96
C LEU A 165 -2.20 -10.80 20.71
N GLY A 166 -1.56 -11.25 19.62
CA GLY A 166 -0.23 -10.79 19.22
C GLY A 166 -0.19 -9.29 18.90
N ALA A 167 -1.24 -8.76 18.27
CA ALA A 167 -1.35 -7.34 17.96
C ALA A 167 -1.41 -6.46 19.23
N ILE A 168 -2.12 -6.91 20.27
CA ILE A 168 -2.15 -6.23 21.58
C ILE A 168 -0.74 -6.16 22.19
N VAL A 169 -0.03 -7.29 22.20
CA VAL A 169 1.34 -7.37 22.74
C VAL A 169 2.31 -6.49 21.95
N LEU A 170 2.16 -6.46 20.63
CA LEU A 170 3.02 -5.68 19.72
C LEU A 170 2.56 -4.22 19.55
N ARG A 171 1.48 -3.81 20.24
CA ARG A 171 0.88 -2.47 20.12
C ARG A 171 0.58 -2.08 18.65
N THR A 172 0.05 -3.04 17.88
CA THR A 172 -0.34 -2.84 16.49
C THR A 172 -1.83 -3.12 16.32
N ASP A 173 -2.44 -2.59 15.26
CA ASP A 173 -3.84 -2.89 14.95
C ASP A 173 -3.95 -4.24 14.22
N ALA A 174 -4.68 -5.19 14.81
CA ALA A 174 -4.96 -6.48 14.20
C ALA A 174 -5.73 -6.36 12.87
N ALA A 175 -6.48 -5.28 12.69
CA ALA A 175 -7.20 -5.01 11.46
C ALA A 175 -6.28 -4.90 10.24
N LEU A 176 -5.04 -4.44 10.42
CA LEU A 176 -4.04 -4.37 9.34
C LEU A 176 -3.71 -5.74 8.73
N GLY A 177 -3.82 -6.81 9.50
CA GLY A 177 -3.59 -8.17 9.02
C GLY A 177 -4.86 -8.93 8.63
N LEU A 178 -6.04 -8.48 9.07
CA LEU A 178 -7.31 -9.17 8.85
C LEU A 178 -8.16 -8.54 7.77
N THR A 179 -7.96 -7.25 7.47
CA THR A 179 -8.67 -6.52 6.42
C THR A 179 -7.80 -6.41 5.17
N GLY A 180 -8.44 -6.34 4.01
CA GLY A 180 -7.72 -6.27 2.74
C GLY A 180 -8.36 -5.34 1.74
N ARG A 181 -7.58 -4.95 0.75
CA ARG A 181 -8.02 -4.12 -0.38
C ARG A 181 -7.41 -4.66 -1.64
N HIS A 182 -8.24 -4.80 -2.67
CA HIS A 182 -7.79 -5.05 -4.02
C HIS A 182 -7.57 -3.72 -4.73
N ALA A 183 -6.48 -3.01 -4.38
CA ALA A 183 -6.19 -1.70 -4.94
C ALA A 183 -5.17 -1.80 -6.08
N THR A 184 -5.49 -1.15 -7.20
CA THR A 184 -4.61 -0.96 -8.37
C THR A 184 -4.76 0.48 -8.85
N SER A 185 -3.85 0.96 -9.70
CA SER A 185 -3.94 2.30 -10.25
C SER A 185 -4.45 2.29 -11.69
N LYS A 186 -5.53 3.01 -11.93
CA LYS A 186 -5.99 3.37 -13.26
C LYS A 186 -5.08 4.45 -13.87
N VAL A 187 -4.73 5.45 -13.08
CA VAL A 187 -3.88 6.58 -13.50
C VAL A 187 -2.51 6.10 -13.98
N LEU A 188 -1.86 5.20 -13.25
CA LEU A 188 -0.55 4.69 -13.65
C LEU A 188 -0.59 3.95 -14.99
N ARG A 189 -1.60 3.10 -15.19
CA ARG A 189 -1.78 2.38 -16.46
C ARG A 189 -2.05 3.32 -17.64
N GLU A 190 -2.94 4.29 -17.45
CA GLU A 190 -3.31 5.25 -18.50
C GLU A 190 -2.18 6.19 -18.88
N ASN A 191 -1.21 6.44 -17.98
CA ASN A 191 -0.06 7.29 -18.22
C ASN A 191 1.24 6.49 -18.48
N GLY A 192 1.13 5.19 -18.73
CA GLY A 192 2.26 4.37 -19.18
C GLY A 192 3.36 4.15 -18.14
N PHE A 193 3.03 4.24 -16.83
CA PHE A 193 4.01 3.95 -15.78
C PHE A 193 4.45 2.48 -15.83
N VAL A 194 5.76 2.25 -15.90
CA VAL A 194 6.35 0.92 -15.98
C VAL A 194 6.94 0.53 -14.64
N PHE A 195 6.44 -0.57 -14.06
CA PHE A 195 6.98 -1.14 -12.83
C PHE A 195 8.27 -1.91 -13.10
N THR A 196 9.30 -1.69 -12.28
CA THR A 196 10.51 -2.51 -12.24
C THR A 196 10.19 -3.89 -11.67
N TYR A 197 9.31 -3.93 -10.66
CA TYR A 197 8.87 -5.15 -10.00
C TYR A 197 7.34 -5.32 -10.16
N PRO A 198 6.87 -5.74 -11.35
CA PRO A 198 5.43 -5.86 -11.59
C PRO A 198 4.78 -7.05 -10.87
N THR A 199 5.57 -8.07 -10.50
CA THR A 199 5.08 -9.30 -9.85
C THR A 199 5.60 -9.43 -8.42
N LEU A 200 4.78 -10.01 -7.54
CA LEU A 200 5.19 -10.27 -6.15
C LEU A 200 6.41 -11.19 -6.07
N ASP A 201 6.49 -12.19 -6.94
CA ASP A 201 7.60 -13.14 -6.95
C ASP A 201 8.93 -12.44 -7.29
N GLY A 202 8.93 -11.57 -8.31
CA GLY A 202 10.09 -10.75 -8.66
C GLY A 202 10.50 -9.79 -7.52
N ALA A 203 9.52 -9.13 -6.90
CA ALA A 203 9.78 -8.26 -5.75
C ALA A 203 10.38 -9.02 -4.56
N LEU A 204 9.84 -10.21 -4.22
CA LEU A 204 10.38 -11.01 -3.11
C LEU A 204 11.76 -11.60 -3.43
N SER A 205 12.05 -11.91 -4.69
CA SER A 205 13.40 -12.34 -5.09
C SER A 205 14.46 -11.29 -4.78
N ASP A 206 14.13 -10.01 -5.01
CA ASP A 206 15.03 -8.89 -4.68
C ASP A 206 15.13 -8.64 -3.16
N LEU A 207 14.00 -8.72 -2.46
CA LEU A 207 13.91 -8.27 -1.06
C LEU A 207 14.37 -9.31 -0.04
N VAL A 208 14.29 -10.60 -0.33
CA VAL A 208 14.54 -11.69 0.64
C VAL A 208 15.33 -12.86 0.07
N GLY A 209 15.72 -12.78 -1.22
CA GLY A 209 16.53 -13.77 -1.94
C GLY A 209 18.01 -13.79 -1.53
#